data_351cfd7ebc84c9c1c077a0c2b30f9fdd
#
_entry.id   351cfd7ebc84c9c1c077a0c2b30f9fdd
#
_cell.length_a   1.000
_cell.length_b   1.000
_cell.length_c   1.000
_cell.angle_alpha   90.00
_cell.angle_beta   90.00
_cell.angle_gamma   90.00
#
_symmetry.space_group_name_H-M   'P 1'
#
loop_
_entity.id
_entity.type
_entity.pdbx_description
1 polymer ?
#
loop_
_entity_poly.entity_id
_entity_poly.type
_entity_poly.pdbx_seq_one_letter_code
_entity_poly.pdbx_strand_id
1 'polypeptide(L)'
;CCSHPLYIDNEIEGVDGVKRAAKRKMEQELGIEKDLIDSNQLCFITKMHYRARADEKWVEHEIDYIFALNCDVETRSNPNEIAELKYVTEDELQELFDQGEKIGPWFRLIKENFLNDIWNSLDDLSKAADGKLHKMGECQ
;
A
#
# COMPACT_ATOMS: atom_id res chain seq x y z
N CYS A 1 -2.00 -2.12 4.06
CA CYS A 1 -3.35 -1.53 4.02
C CYS A 1 -3.72 -1.11 2.62
N CYS A 2 -4.91 -1.44 2.19
CA CYS A 2 -5.50 -0.97 0.95
C CYS A 2 -6.77 -0.17 1.28
N SER A 3 -7.00 0.95 0.59
CA SER A 3 -8.08 1.87 1.01
C SER A 3 -8.61 2.69 -0.15
N HIS A 4 -9.90 3.00 -0.08
CA HIS A 4 -10.52 4.02 -0.93
C HIS A 4 -10.75 5.28 -0.12
N PRO A 5 -10.40 6.48 -0.64
CA PRO A 5 -10.83 7.74 -0.05
C PRO A 5 -12.36 7.82 -0.01
N LEU A 6 -12.88 8.37 1.07
CA LEU A 6 -14.31 8.67 1.17
C LEU A 6 -14.60 10.02 0.50
N TYR A 7 -15.80 10.16 -0.02
CA TYR A 7 -16.26 11.45 -0.55
C TYR A 7 -16.65 12.39 0.59
N ILE A 8 -15.64 12.83 1.34
CA ILE A 8 -15.73 13.78 2.43
C ILE A 8 -14.65 14.84 2.26
N ASP A 9 -14.89 16.04 2.74
CA ASP A 9 -14.07 17.23 2.44
C ASP A 9 -12.57 17.05 2.70
N ASN A 10 -12.19 16.24 3.68
CA ASN A 10 -10.78 16.04 4.03
C ASN A 10 -10.10 14.87 3.32
N GLU A 11 -10.79 14.05 2.54
CA GLU A 11 -10.18 12.91 1.81
C GLU A 11 -10.19 13.09 0.27
N ILE A 12 -10.81 14.14 -0.26
CA ILE A 12 -10.93 14.37 -1.71
C ILE A 12 -9.82 15.27 -2.30
N GLU A 13 -8.90 15.74 -1.48
CA GLU A 13 -7.88 16.73 -1.88
C GLU A 13 -6.56 16.08 -2.33
N GLY A 14 -6.52 15.51 -3.54
CA GLY A 14 -5.27 15.03 -4.15
C GLY A 14 -4.50 14.04 -3.27
N VAL A 15 -3.18 14.13 -3.25
CA VAL A 15 -2.31 13.24 -2.47
C VAL A 15 -2.56 13.34 -0.97
N ASP A 16 -2.80 14.53 -0.46
CA ASP A 16 -3.01 14.75 0.98
C ASP A 16 -4.35 14.15 1.45
N GLY A 17 -5.38 14.20 0.62
CA GLY A 17 -6.64 13.51 0.89
C GLY A 17 -6.45 11.99 0.97
N VAL A 18 -5.71 11.41 0.02
CA VAL A 18 -5.41 9.98 0.01
C VAL A 18 -4.53 9.58 1.21
N LYS A 19 -3.58 10.42 1.64
CA LYS A 19 -2.83 10.21 2.89
C LYS A 19 -3.74 10.12 4.11
N ARG A 20 -4.73 11.02 4.21
CA ARG A 20 -5.70 11.00 5.32
C ARG A 20 -6.54 9.72 5.30
N ALA A 21 -6.98 9.27 4.11
CA ALA A 21 -7.65 7.99 3.95
C ALA A 21 -6.77 6.80 4.38
N ALA A 22 -5.50 6.79 3.98
CA ALA A 22 -4.54 5.76 4.38
C ALA A 22 -4.36 5.71 5.91
N LYS A 23 -4.19 6.86 6.57
CA LYS A 23 -4.10 6.94 8.05
C LYS A 23 -5.37 6.42 8.73
N ARG A 24 -6.54 6.77 8.22
CA ARG A 24 -7.81 6.24 8.74
C ARG A 24 -7.88 4.73 8.62
N LYS A 25 -7.45 4.17 7.50
CA LYS A 25 -7.47 2.71 7.29
C LYS A 25 -6.41 1.99 8.13
N MET A 26 -5.23 2.57 8.31
CA MET A 26 -4.24 2.02 9.25
C MET A 26 -4.79 1.94 10.68
N GLU A 27 -5.54 2.95 11.14
CA GLU A 27 -6.22 2.89 12.43
C GLU A 27 -7.29 1.79 12.45
N GLN A 28 -8.14 1.70 11.43
CA GLN A 28 -9.24 0.73 11.36
C GLN A 28 -8.77 -0.72 11.21
N GLU A 29 -7.75 -0.97 10.41
CA GLU A 29 -7.26 -2.32 10.10
C GLU A 29 -6.20 -2.79 11.07
N LEU A 30 -5.23 -1.93 11.39
CA LEU A 30 -4.03 -2.29 12.15
C LEU A 30 -4.03 -1.76 13.58
N GLY A 31 -5.03 -0.95 13.96
CA GLY A 31 -5.11 -0.32 15.28
C GLY A 31 -3.98 0.69 15.55
N ILE A 32 -3.33 1.19 14.51
CA ILE A 32 -2.32 2.24 14.63
C ILE A 32 -3.05 3.57 14.77
N GLU A 33 -2.94 4.20 15.93
CA GLU A 33 -3.58 5.50 16.17
C GLU A 33 -3.07 6.53 15.14
N LYS A 34 -4.00 7.11 14.38
CA LYS A 34 -3.68 8.04 13.28
C LYS A 34 -2.89 9.28 13.73
N ASP A 35 -3.04 9.68 15.00
CA ASP A 35 -2.36 10.84 15.56
C ASP A 35 -0.91 10.54 15.97
N LEU A 36 -0.53 9.26 16.07
CA LEU A 36 0.86 8.84 16.28
C LEU A 36 1.72 8.95 15.03
N ILE A 37 1.09 9.00 13.85
CA ILE A 37 1.80 9.10 12.57
C ILE A 37 1.74 10.54 12.07
N ASP A 38 2.88 11.21 12.04
CA ASP A 38 2.99 12.49 11.32
C ASP A 38 2.74 12.24 9.82
N SER A 39 1.96 13.12 9.19
CA SER A 39 1.69 13.04 7.75
C SER A 39 2.95 13.11 6.89
N ASN A 40 4.03 13.69 7.41
CA ASN A 40 5.34 13.74 6.75
C ASN A 40 6.07 12.40 6.78
N GLN A 41 5.80 11.54 7.77
CA GLN A 41 6.38 10.19 7.86
C GLN A 41 5.77 9.23 6.83
N LEU A 42 4.50 9.45 6.44
CA LEU A 42 3.85 8.69 5.37
C LEU A 42 4.32 9.22 4.02
N CYS A 43 5.38 8.63 3.49
CA CYS A 43 5.99 9.06 2.24
C CYS A 43 5.15 8.62 1.03
N PHE A 44 4.76 9.58 0.19
CA PHE A 44 4.14 9.27 -1.10
C PHE A 44 5.24 8.85 -2.10
N ILE A 45 5.19 7.63 -2.56
CA ILE A 45 6.18 7.04 -3.46
C ILE A 45 5.81 7.32 -4.93
N THR A 46 4.68 6.79 -5.38
CA THR A 46 4.28 6.84 -6.78
C THR A 46 2.79 6.51 -6.96
N LYS A 47 2.33 6.48 -8.20
CA LYS A 47 0.99 5.99 -8.59
C LYS A 47 1.13 4.93 -9.65
N MET A 48 0.27 3.91 -9.60
CA MET A 48 0.15 2.93 -10.67
C MET A 48 -1.30 2.87 -11.18
N HIS A 49 -1.44 2.79 -12.49
CA HIS A 49 -2.71 2.55 -13.17
C HIS A 49 -2.66 1.17 -13.77
N TYR A 50 -3.54 0.29 -13.33
CA TYR A 50 -3.59 -1.09 -13.79
C TYR A 50 -5.02 -1.57 -14.02
N ARG A 51 -5.13 -2.65 -14.73
CA ARG A 51 -6.36 -3.42 -14.90
C ARG A 51 -6.03 -4.89 -14.63
N ALA A 52 -6.70 -5.48 -13.64
CA ALA A 52 -6.50 -6.87 -13.27
C ALA A 52 -7.84 -7.60 -13.15
N ARG A 53 -7.87 -8.85 -13.56
CA ARG A 53 -9.03 -9.71 -13.36
C ARG A 53 -8.96 -10.33 -11.97
N ALA A 54 -9.90 -9.98 -11.09
CA ALA A 54 -9.98 -10.55 -9.76
C ALA A 54 -10.63 -11.95 -9.79
N ASP A 55 -11.68 -12.13 -10.64
CA ASP A 55 -12.34 -13.42 -10.90
C ASP A 55 -13.06 -13.39 -12.26
N GLU A 56 -13.96 -14.37 -12.52
CA GLU A 56 -14.71 -14.43 -13.79
C GLU A 56 -15.64 -13.24 -14.02
N LYS A 57 -16.06 -12.51 -12.96
CA LYS A 57 -17.05 -11.43 -13.01
C LYS A 57 -16.45 -10.06 -12.73
N TRP A 58 -15.42 -10.00 -11.88
CA TRP A 58 -14.89 -8.75 -11.35
C TRP A 58 -13.53 -8.41 -11.95
N VAL A 59 -13.39 -7.16 -12.31
CA VAL A 59 -12.16 -6.57 -12.84
C VAL A 59 -11.85 -5.35 -12.01
N GLU A 60 -10.66 -5.31 -11.44
CA GLU A 60 -10.08 -4.11 -10.85
C GLU A 60 -9.54 -3.23 -11.97
N HIS A 61 -9.88 -1.95 -11.99
CA HIS A 61 -9.33 -0.98 -12.92
C HIS A 61 -9.16 0.35 -12.20
N GLU A 62 -7.99 0.55 -11.65
CA GLU A 62 -7.76 1.53 -10.59
C GLU A 62 -6.48 2.33 -10.82
N ILE A 63 -6.41 3.47 -10.12
CA ILE A 63 -5.18 4.22 -9.92
C ILE A 63 -4.84 4.13 -8.42
N ASP A 64 -3.84 3.35 -8.10
CA ASP A 64 -3.35 3.19 -6.75
C ASP A 64 -2.27 4.22 -6.43
N TYR A 65 -2.40 4.86 -5.28
CA TYR A 65 -1.38 5.71 -4.69
C TYR A 65 -0.57 4.86 -3.71
N ILE A 66 0.71 4.71 -3.97
CA ILE A 66 1.61 3.91 -3.14
C ILE A 66 2.27 4.83 -2.12
N PHE A 67 2.11 4.45 -0.85
CA PHE A 67 2.77 5.12 0.28
C PHE A 67 3.64 4.11 1.01
N ALA A 68 4.73 4.60 1.57
CA ALA A 68 5.58 3.84 2.49
C ALA A 68 5.70 4.59 3.83
N LEU A 69 5.78 3.83 4.91
CA LEU A 69 5.95 4.32 6.25
C LEU A 69 7.04 3.49 6.93
N ASN A 70 8.08 4.16 7.45
CA ASN A 70 9.11 3.55 8.27
C ASN A 70 9.05 4.15 9.67
N CYS A 71 8.46 3.43 10.62
CA CYS A 71 8.37 3.83 12.03
C CYS A 71 8.09 2.63 12.93
N ASP A 72 8.49 2.74 14.19
CA ASP A 72 8.16 1.77 15.23
C ASP A 72 6.75 2.06 15.76
N VAL A 73 5.82 1.14 15.52
CA VAL A 73 4.44 1.25 15.99
C VAL A 73 3.95 -0.08 16.55
N GLU A 74 3.13 -0.02 17.59
CA GLU A 74 2.33 -1.17 17.99
C GLU A 74 1.17 -1.37 17.01
N THR A 75 0.96 -2.61 16.61
CA THR A 75 -0.17 -3.01 15.79
C THR A 75 -1.15 -3.86 16.59
N ARG A 76 -2.43 -3.58 16.43
CA ARG A 76 -3.55 -4.35 16.98
C ARG A 76 -4.56 -4.60 15.86
N SER A 77 -4.29 -5.63 15.07
CA SER A 77 -5.11 -5.91 13.87
C SER A 77 -6.58 -6.14 14.24
N ASN A 78 -7.46 -5.54 13.44
CA ASN A 78 -8.89 -5.79 13.54
C ASN A 78 -9.23 -7.12 12.87
N PRO A 79 -9.71 -8.15 13.61
CA PRO A 79 -9.95 -9.47 13.05
C PRO A 79 -11.09 -9.50 12.02
N ASN A 80 -11.92 -8.47 11.93
CA ASN A 80 -12.96 -8.36 10.89
C ASN A 80 -12.39 -7.88 9.55
N GLU A 81 -11.20 -7.28 9.55
CA GLU A 81 -10.56 -6.72 8.35
C GLU A 81 -9.30 -7.50 7.98
N ILE A 82 -8.54 -7.96 8.97
CA ILE A 82 -7.22 -8.57 8.81
C ILE A 82 -7.24 -9.99 9.37
N ALA A 83 -7.08 -10.97 8.50
CA ALA A 83 -7.01 -12.38 8.89
C ALA A 83 -5.67 -12.73 9.57
N GLU A 84 -4.58 -12.19 9.05
CA GLU A 84 -3.23 -12.42 9.56
C GLU A 84 -2.33 -11.21 9.30
N LEU A 85 -1.42 -10.94 10.22
CA LEU A 85 -0.35 -9.94 10.08
C LEU A 85 0.99 -10.62 10.29
N LYS A 86 1.91 -10.43 9.35
CA LYS A 86 3.28 -10.94 9.42
C LYS A 86 4.29 -9.81 9.22
N TYR A 87 5.36 -9.84 10.02
CA TYR A 87 6.58 -9.12 9.72
C TYR A 87 7.52 -10.07 8.99
N VAL A 88 8.01 -9.66 7.85
CA VAL A 88 8.84 -10.49 6.98
C VAL A 88 10.08 -9.72 6.54
N THR A 89 11.17 -10.43 6.35
CA THR A 89 12.34 -9.94 5.63
C THR A 89 12.08 -9.99 4.12
N GLU A 90 13.00 -9.42 3.33
CA GLU A 90 12.91 -9.48 1.88
C GLU A 90 12.95 -10.92 1.35
N ASP A 91 13.84 -11.76 1.93
CA ASP A 91 13.96 -13.17 1.56
C ASP A 91 12.68 -13.95 1.90
N GLU A 92 12.14 -13.77 3.09
CA GLU A 92 10.87 -14.40 3.51
C GLU A 92 9.69 -13.96 2.62
N LEU A 93 9.66 -12.69 2.21
CA LEU A 93 8.66 -12.22 1.25
C LEU A 93 8.81 -12.90 -0.10
N GLN A 94 10.06 -13.05 -0.59
CA GLN A 94 10.32 -13.77 -1.83
C GLN A 94 9.85 -15.23 -1.74
N GLU A 95 10.13 -15.90 -0.62
CA GLU A 95 9.66 -17.27 -0.38
C GLU A 95 8.13 -17.39 -0.44
N LEU A 96 7.36 -16.43 0.10
CA LEU A 96 5.90 -16.43 -0.01
C LEU A 96 5.43 -16.36 -1.48
N PHE A 97 6.11 -15.57 -2.31
CA PHE A 97 5.83 -15.52 -3.74
C PHE A 97 6.14 -16.83 -4.45
N ASP A 98 7.27 -17.45 -4.12
CA ASP A 98 7.74 -18.70 -4.74
C ASP A 98 6.86 -19.91 -4.33
N GLN A 99 6.28 -19.90 -3.14
CA GLN A 99 5.36 -20.92 -2.65
C GLN A 99 3.96 -20.82 -3.29
N GLY A 100 3.70 -19.78 -4.07
CA GLY A 100 2.43 -19.60 -4.78
C GLY A 100 1.27 -19.14 -3.87
N GLU A 101 1.60 -18.44 -2.78
CA GLU A 101 0.60 -17.81 -1.94
C GLU A 101 -0.33 -16.91 -2.78
N LYS A 102 -1.60 -16.82 -2.36
CA LYS A 102 -2.58 -15.96 -3.02
C LYS A 102 -2.28 -14.51 -2.73
N ILE A 103 -1.49 -13.92 -3.60
CA ILE A 103 -1.10 -12.50 -3.52
C ILE A 103 -1.94 -11.71 -4.51
N GLY A 104 -2.56 -10.63 -4.03
CA GLY A 104 -3.37 -9.75 -4.87
C GLY A 104 -2.56 -9.14 -6.02
N PRO A 105 -3.18 -8.94 -7.19
CA PRO A 105 -2.50 -8.44 -8.39
C PRO A 105 -1.78 -7.11 -8.14
N TRP A 106 -2.40 -6.20 -7.40
CA TRP A 106 -1.82 -4.90 -7.06
C TRP A 106 -0.51 -5.04 -6.25
N PHE A 107 -0.46 -5.97 -5.27
CA PHE A 107 0.76 -6.14 -4.48
C PHE A 107 1.87 -6.83 -5.27
N ARG A 108 1.51 -7.72 -6.18
CA ARG A 108 2.46 -8.32 -7.14
C ARG A 108 3.13 -7.22 -7.99
N LEU A 109 2.34 -6.29 -8.52
CA LEU A 109 2.86 -5.15 -9.29
C LEU A 109 3.79 -4.26 -8.45
N ILE A 110 3.42 -3.99 -7.20
CA ILE A 110 4.28 -3.22 -6.29
C ILE A 110 5.60 -3.94 -6.06
N LYS A 111 5.54 -5.23 -5.76
CA LYS A 111 6.73 -6.07 -5.50
C LYS A 111 7.68 -6.09 -6.71
N GLU A 112 7.15 -6.26 -7.89
CA GLU A 112 7.94 -6.41 -9.11
C GLU A 112 8.56 -5.09 -9.60
N ASN A 113 7.92 -3.93 -9.31
CA ASN A 113 8.30 -2.67 -9.92
C ASN A 113 8.82 -1.60 -8.95
N PHE A 114 8.46 -1.68 -7.66
CA PHE A 114 8.72 -0.57 -6.74
C PHE A 114 9.31 -1.01 -5.39
N LEU A 115 9.00 -2.22 -4.91
CA LEU A 115 9.30 -2.62 -3.54
C LEU A 115 10.80 -2.68 -3.26
N ASN A 116 11.61 -3.12 -4.22
CA ASN A 116 13.06 -3.16 -4.06
C ASN A 116 13.67 -1.77 -3.82
N ASP A 117 13.20 -0.76 -4.57
CA ASP A 117 13.68 0.61 -4.40
C ASP A 117 13.22 1.20 -3.05
N ILE A 118 11.98 0.89 -2.63
CA ILE A 118 11.46 1.27 -1.31
C ILE A 118 12.30 0.62 -0.22
N TRP A 119 12.59 -0.68 -0.32
CA TRP A 119 13.36 -1.44 0.67
C TRP A 119 14.78 -0.92 0.83
N ASN A 120 15.43 -0.63 -0.29
CA ASN A 120 16.78 -0.05 -0.30
C ASN A 120 16.84 1.41 0.15
N SER A 121 15.69 2.06 0.32
CA SER A 121 15.57 3.46 0.71
C SER A 121 14.93 3.65 2.09
N LEU A 122 14.94 2.64 2.97
CA LEU A 122 14.32 2.73 4.31
C LEU A 122 14.95 3.79 5.20
N ASP A 123 16.19 4.17 4.97
CA ASP A 123 16.85 5.30 5.63
C ASP A 123 16.31 6.66 5.21
N ASP A 124 15.81 6.76 3.96
CA ASP A 124 15.24 7.96 3.39
C ASP A 124 14.30 7.59 2.23
N LEU A 125 13.03 7.34 2.54
CA LEU A 125 12.01 6.92 1.57
C LEU A 125 11.80 7.90 0.42
N SER A 126 12.23 9.16 0.56
CA SER A 126 12.12 10.15 -0.51
C SER A 126 12.98 9.79 -1.73
N LYS A 127 14.02 8.97 -1.57
CA LYS A 127 14.86 8.47 -2.66
C LYS A 127 14.14 7.52 -3.60
N ALA A 128 13.14 6.78 -3.08
CA ALA A 128 12.29 5.89 -3.87
C ALA A 128 11.09 6.62 -4.50
N ALA A 129 10.84 7.86 -4.10
CA ALA A 129 9.67 8.62 -4.53
C ALA A 129 9.91 9.30 -5.89
N ASP A 130 9.02 9.05 -6.84
CA ASP A 130 9.02 9.76 -8.13
C ASP A 130 7.72 10.54 -8.40
N GLY A 131 6.65 10.24 -7.66
CA GLY A 131 5.35 10.89 -7.75
C GLY A 131 4.63 10.73 -9.08
N LYS A 132 5.15 9.91 -10.01
CA LYS A 132 4.62 9.74 -11.37
C LYS A 132 3.42 8.81 -11.39
N LEU A 133 2.77 8.73 -12.55
CA LEU A 133 1.76 7.72 -12.86
C LEU A 133 2.36 6.69 -13.81
N HIS A 134 2.54 5.46 -13.32
CA HIS A 134 3.00 4.33 -14.11
C HIS A 134 1.81 3.56 -14.68
N LYS A 135 1.80 3.34 -15.98
CA LYS A 135 0.78 2.55 -16.66
C LYS A 135 1.24 1.10 -16.75
N MET A 136 0.68 0.23 -15.91
CA MET A 136 1.08 -1.16 -15.78
C MET A 136 0.38 -2.08 -16.80
N GLY A 137 -0.65 -1.57 -17.48
CA GLY A 137 -1.39 -2.36 -18.45
C GLY A 137 -2.38 -3.35 -17.83
N GLU A 138 -2.60 -4.46 -18.54
CA GLU A 138 -3.44 -5.57 -18.05
C GLU A 138 -2.58 -6.61 -17.35
N CYS A 139 -3.00 -7.03 -16.16
CA CYS A 139 -2.35 -8.04 -15.33
C CYS A 139 -3.26 -9.25 -15.16
N GLN A 140 -2.66 -10.44 -15.09
CA GLN A 140 -3.35 -11.71 -14.83
C GLN A 140 -3.09 -12.17 -13.41
#